data_2827f1c6396a9f821ba7d5f3a27f5fd8
#
_entry.id   2827f1c6396a9f821ba7d5f3a27f5fd8
#
_cell.length_a   1.000
_cell.length_b   1.000
_cell.length_c   1.000
_cell.angle_alpha   90.00
_cell.angle_beta   90.00
_cell.angle_gamma   90.00
#
_symmetry.space_group_name_H-M   'P 1'
#
loop_
_entity.id
_entity.type
_entity.pdbx_description
1 polymer ?
#
loop_
_entity_poly.entity_id
_entity_poly.type
_entity_poly.pdbx_seq_one_letter_code
_entity_poly.pdbx_strand_id
1 'polypeptide(L)'
;MRVQKVKVSDGGGLSKRIAHNLRETISDNVDKSRIELDEVYGAKTRQEMYAKIHQRWNKATTRRSDNVGVLEVLITTTGKLPKGKEEDFLNDSAEQLKQLYGEENLINYVVHRDEKETHIHAFVVPLEEKKVEKTRLTNQEEEQLKAELQKRKIREPGEVFRRKREKLN
;
A
#
# COMPACT_ATOMS: atom_id res chain seq x y z
N MET A 1 13.41 -9.53 2.05
CA MET A 1 12.14 -8.95 1.55
C MET A 1 12.41 -8.11 0.31
N ARG A 2 11.60 -8.27 -0.72
CA ARG A 2 11.62 -7.47 -1.97
C ARG A 2 10.24 -6.87 -2.20
N VAL A 3 10.17 -5.60 -2.61
CA VAL A 3 8.90 -4.91 -2.89
C VAL A 3 8.88 -4.46 -4.35
N GLN A 4 7.82 -4.80 -5.07
CA GLN A 4 7.56 -4.37 -6.44
C GLN A 4 6.34 -3.45 -6.47
N LYS A 5 6.45 -2.32 -7.17
CA LYS A 5 5.38 -1.34 -7.31
C LYS A 5 4.59 -1.63 -8.59
N VAL A 6 3.27 -1.70 -8.48
CA VAL A 6 2.35 -1.81 -9.61
C VAL A 6 1.54 -0.52 -9.68
N LYS A 7 1.62 0.18 -10.82
CA LYS A 7 0.87 1.42 -11.04
C LYS A 7 -0.61 1.13 -11.28
N VAL A 8 -1.47 2.09 -10.95
CA VAL A 8 -2.91 2.00 -11.23
C VAL A 8 -3.18 1.77 -12.72
N SER A 9 -2.39 2.40 -13.60
CA SER A 9 -2.47 2.24 -15.06
C SER A 9 -2.00 0.89 -15.60
N ASP A 10 -1.28 0.09 -14.80
CA ASP A 10 -0.73 -1.21 -15.22
C ASP A 10 -1.66 -2.36 -14.85
N GLY A 11 -2.90 -2.31 -15.35
CA GLY A 11 -3.87 -3.38 -15.11
C GLY A 11 -3.45 -4.74 -15.66
N GLY A 12 -2.73 -4.79 -16.78
CA GLY A 12 -2.19 -6.01 -17.36
C GLY A 12 -1.10 -6.65 -16.51
N GLY A 13 -0.19 -5.83 -15.97
CA GLY A 13 0.84 -6.29 -15.05
C GLY A 13 0.27 -6.84 -13.75
N LEU A 14 -0.71 -6.13 -13.16
CA LEU A 14 -1.42 -6.60 -11.97
C LEU A 14 -2.13 -7.95 -12.22
N SER A 15 -2.85 -8.06 -13.35
CA SER A 15 -3.56 -9.29 -13.72
C SER A 15 -2.64 -10.51 -13.82
N LYS A 16 -1.47 -10.35 -14.46
CA LYS A 16 -0.48 -11.44 -14.59
C LYS A 16 0.08 -11.87 -13.23
N ARG A 17 0.34 -10.90 -12.34
CA ARG A 17 0.85 -11.18 -10.98
C ARG A 17 -0.17 -11.91 -10.13
N ILE A 18 -1.44 -11.47 -10.17
CA ILE A 18 -2.54 -12.17 -9.50
C ILE A 18 -2.67 -13.61 -10.02
N ALA A 19 -2.63 -13.80 -11.35
CA ALA A 19 -2.71 -15.12 -11.96
C ALA A 19 -1.57 -16.06 -11.51
N HIS A 20 -0.35 -15.53 -11.44
CA HIS A 20 0.81 -16.28 -10.94
C HIS A 20 0.64 -16.66 -9.47
N ASN A 21 0.27 -15.71 -8.62
CA ASN A 21 0.17 -15.97 -7.18
C ASN A 21 -1.00 -16.89 -6.80
N LEU A 22 -2.09 -16.85 -7.55
CA LEU A 22 -3.22 -17.77 -7.36
C LEU A 22 -3.08 -19.08 -8.14
N ARG A 23 -1.90 -19.35 -8.74
CA ARG A 23 -1.63 -20.53 -9.58
C ARG A 23 -2.63 -20.75 -10.74
N GLU A 24 -3.26 -19.65 -11.22
CA GLU A 24 -4.03 -19.69 -12.47
C GLU A 24 -3.09 -19.82 -13.69
N THR A 25 -1.84 -19.40 -13.55
CA THR A 25 -0.74 -19.65 -14.49
C THR A 25 0.41 -20.33 -13.76
N ILE A 26 0.91 -21.41 -14.32
CA ILE A 26 1.98 -22.21 -13.73
C ILE A 26 3.27 -21.95 -14.49
N SER A 27 4.32 -21.58 -13.76
CA SER A 27 5.67 -21.38 -14.28
C SER A 27 6.46 -22.68 -14.25
N ASP A 28 7.56 -22.77 -15.02
CA ASP A 28 8.38 -23.98 -15.13
C ASP A 28 9.10 -24.38 -13.83
N ASN A 29 9.27 -23.45 -12.91
CA ASN A 29 9.89 -23.65 -11.60
C ASN A 29 8.94 -24.24 -10.53
N VAL A 30 7.66 -24.42 -10.88
CA VAL A 30 6.61 -24.93 -9.98
C VAL A 30 6.55 -26.44 -10.03
N ASP A 31 6.64 -27.08 -8.87
CA ASP A 31 6.36 -28.51 -8.71
C ASP A 31 4.86 -28.74 -8.60
N LYS A 32 4.26 -29.19 -9.69
CA LYS A 32 2.81 -29.40 -9.80
C LYS A 32 2.25 -30.40 -8.78
N SER A 33 3.06 -31.30 -8.27
CA SER A 33 2.65 -32.27 -7.25
C SER A 33 2.53 -31.65 -5.86
N ARG A 34 3.02 -30.43 -5.67
CA ARG A 34 3.08 -29.72 -4.39
C ARG A 34 2.16 -28.50 -4.34
N ILE A 35 1.45 -28.15 -5.39
CA ILE A 35 0.54 -26.99 -5.45
C ILE A 35 -0.51 -27.02 -4.33
N GLU A 36 -0.96 -28.21 -3.94
CA GLU A 36 -1.93 -28.38 -2.84
C GLU A 36 -1.38 -27.98 -1.47
N LEU A 37 -0.06 -27.78 -1.36
CA LEU A 37 0.58 -27.32 -0.12
C LEU A 37 0.60 -25.79 -0.02
N ASP A 38 0.25 -25.08 -1.09
CA ASP A 38 0.17 -23.63 -1.08
C ASP A 38 -1.04 -23.16 -0.26
N GLU A 39 -0.87 -22.09 0.48
CA GLU A 39 -1.92 -21.55 1.34
C GLU A 39 -2.23 -20.11 0.96
N VAL A 40 -3.52 -19.78 0.81
CA VAL A 40 -4.00 -18.43 0.47
C VAL A 40 -4.75 -17.85 1.65
N TYR A 41 -4.28 -16.72 2.14
CA TYR A 41 -4.86 -15.93 3.21
C TYR A 41 -5.44 -14.61 2.67
N GLY A 42 -6.62 -14.24 3.13
CA GLY A 42 -7.33 -13.05 2.65
C GLY A 42 -8.19 -13.33 1.42
N ALA A 43 -8.06 -12.53 0.35
CA ALA A 43 -8.78 -12.75 -0.91
C ALA A 43 -8.24 -14.00 -1.62
N LYS A 44 -9.13 -14.94 -1.93
CA LYS A 44 -8.75 -16.26 -2.48
C LYS A 44 -8.94 -16.38 -3.99
N THR A 45 -9.71 -15.47 -4.57
CA THR A 45 -10.01 -15.45 -6.00
C THR A 45 -9.60 -14.13 -6.63
N ARG A 46 -9.34 -14.14 -7.93
CA ARG A 46 -9.07 -12.93 -8.70
C ARG A 46 -10.16 -11.88 -8.51
N GLN A 47 -11.42 -12.29 -8.52
CA GLN A 47 -12.55 -11.39 -8.35
C GLN A 47 -12.54 -10.73 -6.97
N GLU A 48 -12.30 -11.50 -5.91
CA GLU A 48 -12.18 -10.97 -4.54
C GLU A 48 -11.00 -10.01 -4.40
N MET A 49 -9.85 -10.33 -5.01
CA MET A 49 -8.68 -9.45 -5.00
C MET A 49 -8.99 -8.11 -5.62
N TYR A 50 -9.57 -8.08 -6.83
CA TYR A 50 -9.98 -6.83 -7.47
C TYR A 50 -11.02 -6.06 -6.66
N ALA A 51 -12.02 -6.73 -6.10
CA ALA A 51 -13.03 -6.10 -5.27
C ALA A 51 -12.40 -5.40 -4.05
N LYS A 52 -11.51 -6.07 -3.32
CA LYS A 52 -10.80 -5.49 -2.16
C LYS A 52 -9.86 -4.36 -2.57
N ILE A 53 -9.11 -4.51 -3.65
CA ILE A 53 -8.24 -3.46 -4.19
C ILE A 53 -9.07 -2.21 -4.52
N HIS A 54 -10.17 -2.35 -5.25
CA HIS A 54 -11.05 -1.23 -5.59
C HIS A 54 -11.71 -0.60 -4.37
N GLN A 55 -12.18 -1.42 -3.43
CA GLN A 55 -12.74 -0.94 -2.17
C GLN A 55 -11.73 -0.08 -1.41
N ARG A 56 -10.46 -0.51 -1.38
CA ARG A 56 -9.40 0.23 -0.69
C ARG A 56 -9.03 1.51 -1.46
N TRP A 57 -8.87 1.44 -2.79
CA TRP A 57 -8.61 2.62 -3.62
C TRP A 57 -9.70 3.69 -3.53
N ASN A 58 -10.96 3.27 -3.35
CA ASN A 58 -12.06 4.21 -3.19
C ASN A 58 -11.92 5.12 -1.96
N LYS A 59 -11.09 4.76 -1.01
CA LYS A 59 -10.75 5.59 0.15
C LYS A 59 -9.62 6.60 -0.13
N ALA A 60 -8.90 6.46 -1.24
CA ALA A 60 -7.83 7.40 -1.60
C ALA A 60 -8.40 8.77 -1.99
N THR A 61 -7.80 9.83 -1.43
CA THR A 61 -8.17 11.22 -1.73
C THR A 61 -7.69 11.68 -3.11
N THR A 62 -6.60 11.10 -3.61
CA THR A 62 -6.01 11.38 -4.93
C THR A 62 -5.85 10.09 -5.71
N ARG A 63 -6.38 10.08 -6.95
CA ARG A 63 -6.33 8.92 -7.84
C ARG A 63 -5.74 9.32 -9.18
N ARG A 64 -4.41 9.33 -9.27
CA ARG A 64 -3.72 9.55 -10.55
C ARG A 64 -3.35 8.21 -11.16
N SER A 65 -3.35 8.12 -12.49
CA SER A 65 -2.99 6.88 -13.21
C SER A 65 -1.55 6.44 -12.98
N ASP A 66 -0.66 7.36 -12.64
CA ASP A 66 0.75 7.11 -12.34
C ASP A 66 1.03 6.75 -10.87
N ASN A 67 0.02 6.82 -10.01
CA ASN A 67 0.15 6.40 -8.62
C ASN A 67 0.44 4.90 -8.52
N VAL A 68 1.21 4.53 -7.49
CA VAL A 68 1.35 3.13 -7.09
C VAL A 68 0.01 2.68 -6.53
N GLY A 69 -0.64 1.75 -7.22
CA GLY A 69 -1.93 1.23 -6.83
C GLY A 69 -1.83 0.02 -5.90
N VAL A 70 -0.83 -0.82 -6.16
CA VAL A 70 -0.59 -2.04 -5.39
C VAL A 70 0.91 -2.25 -5.21
N LEU A 71 1.30 -2.75 -4.06
CA LEU A 71 2.62 -3.31 -3.81
C LEU A 71 2.51 -4.84 -3.84
N GLU A 72 3.39 -5.49 -4.56
CA GLU A 72 3.65 -6.91 -4.40
C GLU A 72 4.89 -7.07 -3.53
N VAL A 73 4.74 -7.73 -2.39
CA VAL A 73 5.79 -7.94 -1.41
C VAL A 73 6.17 -9.42 -1.43
N LEU A 74 7.44 -9.70 -1.74
CA LEU A 74 8.02 -11.02 -1.68
C LEU A 74 8.87 -11.14 -0.41
N ILE A 75 8.54 -12.12 0.43
CA ILE A 75 9.33 -12.49 1.61
C ILE A 75 9.87 -13.89 1.40
N THR A 76 11.18 -14.00 1.37
CA THR A 76 11.89 -15.28 1.23
C THR A 76 13.04 -15.34 2.22
N THR A 77 13.48 -16.52 2.53
CA THR A 77 14.68 -16.74 3.34
C THR A 77 15.95 -16.63 2.49
N THR A 78 17.08 -16.32 3.10
CA THR A 78 18.39 -16.32 2.45
C THR A 78 19.08 -17.68 2.52
N GLY A 79 18.32 -18.76 2.59
CA GLY A 79 18.81 -20.12 2.69
C GLY A 79 17.74 -21.05 3.28
N LYS A 80 18.09 -22.31 3.46
CA LYS A 80 17.17 -23.28 4.05
C LYS A 80 16.89 -22.91 5.52
N LEU A 81 15.62 -22.86 5.85
CA LEU A 81 15.20 -22.73 7.23
C LEU A 81 15.63 -23.97 8.04
N PRO A 82 16.02 -23.79 9.30
CA PRO A 82 16.20 -24.92 10.20
C PRO A 82 14.92 -25.75 10.28
N LYS A 83 15.09 -27.07 10.47
CA LYS A 83 13.94 -27.98 10.58
C LYS A 83 13.00 -27.53 11.70
N GLY A 84 11.72 -27.44 11.40
CA GLY A 84 10.69 -27.02 12.35
C GLY A 84 10.55 -25.51 12.57
N LYS A 85 11.29 -24.67 11.81
CA LYS A 85 11.22 -23.21 11.90
C LYS A 85 10.39 -22.55 10.78
N GLU A 86 9.80 -23.33 9.92
CA GLU A 86 9.00 -22.81 8.81
C GLU A 86 7.75 -22.07 9.30
N GLU A 87 7.00 -22.67 10.22
CA GLU A 87 5.79 -22.07 10.79
C GLU A 87 6.10 -20.75 11.54
N ASP A 88 7.17 -20.74 12.35
CA ASP A 88 7.60 -19.52 13.04
C ASP A 88 7.89 -18.40 12.01
N PHE A 89 8.64 -18.72 10.95
CA PHE A 89 8.97 -17.77 9.88
C PHE A 89 7.72 -17.24 9.16
N LEU A 90 6.76 -18.11 8.85
CA LEU A 90 5.53 -17.73 8.15
C LEU A 90 4.65 -16.81 9.03
N ASN A 91 4.51 -17.16 10.30
CA ASN A 91 3.73 -16.36 11.26
C ASN A 91 4.37 -14.99 11.50
N ASP A 92 5.69 -14.94 11.73
CA ASP A 92 6.42 -13.68 11.92
C ASP A 92 6.33 -12.80 10.67
N SER A 93 6.43 -13.40 9.48
CA SER A 93 6.32 -12.69 8.21
C SER A 93 4.92 -12.10 7.99
N ALA A 94 3.87 -12.86 8.31
CA ALA A 94 2.49 -12.39 8.21
C ALA A 94 2.22 -11.24 9.20
N GLU A 95 2.73 -11.33 10.42
CA GLU A 95 2.61 -10.28 11.42
C GLU A 95 3.38 -9.02 11.01
N GLN A 96 4.60 -9.15 10.48
CA GLN A 96 5.36 -8.03 9.93
C GLN A 96 4.62 -7.31 8.80
N LEU A 97 3.96 -8.04 7.90
CA LEU A 97 3.17 -7.43 6.83
C LEU A 97 2.04 -6.56 7.39
N LYS A 98 1.33 -7.06 8.41
CA LYS A 98 0.26 -6.31 9.08
C LYS A 98 0.79 -5.06 9.80
N GLN A 99 1.91 -5.19 10.50
CA GLN A 99 2.54 -4.06 11.21
C GLN A 99 3.07 -2.99 10.28
N LEU A 100 3.69 -3.37 9.15
CA LEU A 100 4.31 -2.43 8.22
C LEU A 100 3.28 -1.69 7.35
N TYR A 101 2.22 -2.37 6.96
CA TYR A 101 1.28 -1.83 5.95
C TYR A 101 -0.13 -1.56 6.51
N GLY A 102 -0.47 -2.09 7.67
CA GLY A 102 -1.82 -2.10 8.20
C GLY A 102 -2.64 -3.28 7.66
N GLU A 103 -3.40 -3.94 8.51
CA GLU A 103 -4.21 -5.09 8.15
C GLU A 103 -5.25 -4.75 7.07
N GLU A 104 -5.81 -3.56 7.14
CA GLU A 104 -6.80 -3.06 6.18
C GLU A 104 -6.23 -2.79 4.78
N ASN A 105 -4.91 -2.64 4.66
CA ASN A 105 -4.19 -2.46 3.39
C ASN A 105 -3.74 -3.78 2.77
N LEU A 106 -3.68 -4.84 3.58
CA LEU A 106 -3.30 -6.18 3.14
C LEU A 106 -4.48 -6.86 2.43
N ILE A 107 -4.36 -7.04 1.12
CA ILE A 107 -5.41 -7.64 0.29
C ILE A 107 -5.45 -9.15 0.46
N ASN A 108 -4.28 -9.76 0.27
CA ASN A 108 -4.02 -11.17 0.56
C ASN A 108 -2.51 -11.40 0.73
N TYR A 109 -2.17 -12.58 1.21
CA TYR A 109 -0.85 -13.17 1.01
C TYR A 109 -0.98 -14.66 0.72
N VAL A 110 -0.03 -15.18 -0.04
CA VAL A 110 0.04 -16.57 -0.45
C VAL A 110 1.38 -17.15 -0.03
N VAL A 111 1.32 -18.29 0.64
CA VAL A 111 2.50 -19.08 0.98
C VAL A 111 2.71 -20.11 -0.13
N HIS A 112 3.80 -19.99 -0.85
CA HIS A 112 4.19 -20.93 -1.88
C HIS A 112 5.17 -21.97 -1.31
N ARG A 113 4.76 -23.23 -1.33
CA ARG A 113 5.59 -24.40 -0.95
C ARG A 113 5.90 -25.30 -2.14
N ASP A 114 5.37 -24.97 -3.30
CA ASP A 114 5.48 -25.71 -4.55
C ASP A 114 6.71 -25.33 -5.39
N GLU A 115 7.53 -24.41 -4.90
CA GLU A 115 8.80 -24.02 -5.51
C GLU A 115 9.99 -24.54 -4.67
N LYS A 116 11.20 -24.24 -5.12
CA LYS A 116 12.44 -24.71 -4.47
C LYS A 116 12.54 -24.31 -3.00
N GLU A 117 12.10 -23.09 -2.68
CA GLU A 117 12.16 -22.52 -1.33
C GLU A 117 10.79 -21.95 -0.96
N THR A 118 10.34 -22.20 0.27
CA THR A 118 9.10 -21.63 0.78
C THR A 118 9.21 -20.10 0.85
N HIS A 119 8.23 -19.42 0.33
CA HIS A 119 8.19 -17.96 0.33
C HIS A 119 6.76 -17.42 0.37
N ILE A 120 6.63 -16.14 0.67
CA ILE A 120 5.34 -15.45 0.73
C ILE A 120 5.29 -14.37 -0.34
N HIS A 121 4.21 -14.36 -1.11
CA HIS A 121 3.79 -13.22 -1.90
C HIS A 121 2.61 -12.53 -1.25
N ALA A 122 2.69 -11.23 -1.03
CA ALA A 122 1.59 -10.44 -0.49
C ALA A 122 1.24 -9.28 -1.41
N PHE A 123 -0.06 -8.98 -1.50
CA PHE A 123 -0.58 -7.80 -2.20
C PHE A 123 -1.10 -6.78 -1.20
N VAL A 124 -0.60 -5.57 -1.31
CA VAL A 124 -0.90 -4.46 -0.41
C VAL A 124 -1.33 -3.24 -1.20
N VAL A 125 -2.40 -2.59 -0.80
CA VAL A 125 -2.76 -1.25 -1.29
C VAL A 125 -2.17 -0.22 -0.32
N PRO A 126 -1.11 0.52 -0.70
CA PRO A 126 -0.34 1.36 0.23
C PRO A 126 -1.05 2.69 0.49
N LEU A 127 -2.09 2.68 1.32
CA LEU A 127 -2.75 3.90 1.77
C LEU A 127 -2.33 4.26 3.18
N GLU A 128 -1.91 5.52 3.35
CA GLU A 128 -1.62 6.11 4.64
C GLU A 128 -2.69 7.13 4.99
N GLU A 129 -3.13 7.15 6.24
CA GLU A 129 -3.94 8.23 6.77
C GLU A 129 -3.05 9.45 7.03
N LYS A 130 -3.16 10.46 6.16
CA LYS A 130 -2.54 11.76 6.43
C LYS A 130 -3.51 12.61 7.23
N LYS A 131 -3.13 13.00 8.44
CA LYS A 131 -3.76 14.13 9.11
C LYS A 131 -3.45 15.38 8.24
N VAL A 132 -4.44 15.79 7.46
CA VAL A 132 -4.34 17.08 6.74
C VAL A 132 -4.50 18.15 7.80
N GLU A 133 -3.38 18.71 8.25
CA GLU A 133 -3.45 20.00 8.94
C GLU A 133 -4.11 20.98 7.97
N LYS A 134 -5.17 21.65 8.43
CA LYS A 134 -5.86 22.67 7.64
C LYS A 134 -4.86 23.81 7.36
N THR A 135 -4.17 23.72 6.23
CA THR A 135 -3.25 24.77 5.77
C THR A 135 -4.00 25.93 5.09
N ARG A 136 -5.29 25.76 4.84
CA ARG A 136 -6.16 26.82 4.31
C ARG A 136 -7.30 27.08 5.27
N LEU A 137 -7.44 28.33 5.63
CA LEU A 137 -8.61 28.82 6.36
C LEU A 137 -9.86 28.63 5.49
N THR A 138 -10.98 28.29 6.11
CA THR A 138 -12.27 28.36 5.43
C THR A 138 -12.60 29.83 5.14
N ASN A 139 -13.48 30.11 4.16
CA ASN A 139 -13.89 31.47 3.83
C ASN A 139 -14.42 32.23 5.08
N GLN A 140 -15.12 31.53 5.98
CA GLN A 140 -15.59 32.10 7.25
C GLN A 140 -14.43 32.43 8.21
N GLU A 141 -13.45 31.56 8.33
CA GLU A 141 -12.26 31.78 9.16
C GLU A 141 -11.39 32.92 8.59
N GLU A 142 -11.31 33.03 7.24
CA GLU A 142 -10.63 34.15 6.57
C GLU A 142 -11.34 35.49 6.82
N GLU A 143 -12.68 35.54 6.73
CA GLU A 143 -13.44 36.75 7.02
C GLU A 143 -13.35 37.16 8.49
N GLN A 144 -13.43 36.22 9.41
CA GLN A 144 -13.24 36.46 10.82
C GLN A 144 -11.83 36.99 11.12
N LEU A 145 -10.80 36.42 10.51
CA LEU A 145 -9.42 36.86 10.66
C LEU A 145 -9.22 38.24 10.07
N LYS A 146 -9.78 38.55 8.89
CA LYS A 146 -9.76 39.87 8.28
C LYS A 146 -10.42 40.91 9.17
N ALA A 147 -11.60 40.60 9.74
CA ALA A 147 -12.32 41.48 10.64
C ALA A 147 -11.53 41.76 11.94
N GLU A 148 -10.85 40.72 12.47
CA GLU A 148 -10.02 40.87 13.66
C GLU A 148 -8.74 41.68 13.41
N LEU A 149 -8.10 41.46 12.25
CA LEU A 149 -6.93 42.23 11.82
C LEU A 149 -7.26 43.72 11.58
N GLN A 150 -8.43 44.01 10.99
CA GLN A 150 -8.92 45.41 10.85
C GLN A 150 -9.15 46.06 12.19
N LYS A 151 -9.76 45.36 13.17
CA LYS A 151 -9.93 45.89 14.53
C LYS A 151 -8.59 46.22 15.21
N ARG A 152 -7.54 45.47 14.91
CA ARG A 152 -6.19 45.67 15.47
C ARG A 152 -5.33 46.66 14.68
N LYS A 153 -5.84 47.32 13.62
CA LYS A 153 -5.08 48.19 12.70
C LYS A 153 -3.80 47.54 12.15
N ILE A 154 -3.82 46.19 11.97
CA ILE A 154 -2.71 45.45 11.41
C ILE A 154 -3.01 45.22 9.93
N ARG A 155 -2.00 45.37 9.05
CA ARG A 155 -2.12 45.21 7.60
C ARG A 155 -2.51 43.75 7.23
N GLU A 156 -3.17 43.57 6.08
CA GLU A 156 -3.73 42.31 5.63
C GLU A 156 -2.70 41.15 5.60
N PRO A 157 -3.14 39.87 5.83
CA PRO A 157 -2.23 38.70 5.89
C PRO A 157 -1.32 38.54 4.66
N GLY A 158 -1.77 38.95 3.48
CA GLY A 158 -0.99 38.85 2.24
C GLY A 158 0.27 39.71 2.23
N GLU A 159 0.29 40.88 2.93
CA GLU A 159 1.47 41.74 3.05
C GLU A 159 2.51 41.15 4.03
N VAL A 160 2.05 40.48 5.08
CA VAL A 160 2.94 39.83 6.06
C VAL A 160 3.68 38.64 5.43
N PHE A 161 3.01 37.88 4.58
CA PHE A 161 3.62 36.77 3.85
C PHE A 161 4.58 37.23 2.74
N ARG A 162 4.31 38.33 2.03
CA ARG A 162 5.25 38.92 1.07
C ARG A 162 6.55 39.34 1.75
N ARG A 163 6.50 40.06 2.86
CA ARG A 163 7.69 40.50 3.60
C ARG A 163 8.52 39.36 4.18
N LYS A 164 7.90 38.22 4.53
CA LYS A 164 8.65 37.03 4.93
C LYS A 164 9.39 36.37 3.77
N ARG A 165 8.82 36.37 2.56
CA ARG A 165 9.51 35.85 1.35
C ARG A 165 10.68 36.74 0.91
N GLU A 166 10.54 38.05 1.01
CA GLU A 166 11.61 38.98 0.65
C GLU A 166 12.79 39.02 1.63
N LYS A 167 12.60 38.49 2.86
CA LYS A 167 13.68 38.36 3.86
C LYS A 167 14.39 37.00 3.83
N LEU A 168 13.97 36.06 2.98
CA LEU A 168 14.55 34.73 2.82
C LEU A 168 15.31 34.56 1.49
N ASN A 169 15.42 35.60 0.69
CA ASN A 169 16.32 35.77 -0.45
C ASN A 169 17.36 36.83 -0.04
#